data_f5e04c16ed832ccda5f6a71e5ef456c2
#
_entry.id   f5e04c16ed832ccda5f6a71e5ef456c2
#
_cell.length_a   1.000
_cell.length_b   1.000
_cell.length_c   1.000
_cell.angle_alpha   90.00
_cell.angle_beta   90.00
_cell.angle_gamma   90.00
#
_symmetry.space_group_name_H-M   'P 1'
#
loop_
_entity.id
_entity.type
_entity.pdbx_description
1 polymer ?
#
loop_
_entity_poly.entity_id
_entity_poly.type
_entity_poly.pdbx_seq_one_letter_code
_entity_poly.pdbx_strand_id
1 'polypeptide(L)'
;MVMVVVGAALLALGLQGHGSSLPPPVPSHATPTRAPAPSSTGVASTLAVSSPSAPTSLAIPALDVSVPVGSLGLNSDGTVEVPSTPQQVGWFHLGPTPGQVGSAVILGHVDSYKGPGVFFLLRTLVPGDHLDVTLASGVVAQFSVTSVATYVKGAFPAQQVYGSHGASDLQLVTCGGVFDHQTGSYLSNVVVYSSLIGTTPASAASQVPLHA
;
A
#
# COMPACT_ATOMS: atom_id res chain seq x y z
N MET A 1 1.99 -10.21 22.78
CA MET A 1 2.28 -10.69 21.44
C MET A 1 2.94 -9.54 20.70
N VAL A 2 4.24 -9.62 20.49
CA VAL A 2 5.02 -8.53 19.88
C VAL A 2 5.22 -8.84 18.41
N MET A 3 4.70 -8.00 17.55
CA MET A 3 4.97 -8.04 16.12
C MET A 3 6.32 -7.34 15.89
N VAL A 4 7.39 -8.11 15.77
CA VAL A 4 8.69 -7.54 15.42
C VAL A 4 8.77 -7.38 13.92
N VAL A 5 8.51 -6.18 13.42
CA VAL A 5 8.90 -5.77 12.08
C VAL A 5 10.28 -5.14 12.21
N VAL A 6 11.31 -5.86 11.79
CA VAL A 6 12.68 -5.35 11.81
C VAL A 6 12.76 -4.22 10.80
N GLY A 7 12.81 -2.99 11.28
CA GLY A 7 13.15 -1.83 10.48
C GLY A 7 14.65 -1.84 10.21
N ALA A 8 15.05 -2.00 8.95
CA ALA A 8 16.44 -1.82 8.55
C ALA A 8 16.78 -0.33 8.58
N ALA A 9 17.75 0.05 9.39
CA ALA A 9 18.32 1.39 9.41
C ALA A 9 18.96 1.70 8.05
N LEU A 10 18.50 2.74 7.39
CA LEU A 10 19.12 3.30 6.20
C LEU A 10 20.31 4.15 6.61
N LEU A 11 21.52 3.64 6.41
CA LEU A 11 22.73 4.45 6.35
C LEU A 11 22.98 4.86 4.90
N ALA A 12 22.78 6.13 4.62
CA ALA A 12 23.25 6.78 3.40
C ALA A 12 24.74 6.98 3.48
N LEU A 13 25.48 6.69 2.41
CA LEU A 13 26.67 7.44 1.97
C LEU A 13 27.24 6.79 0.70
N GLY A 14 27.39 7.59 -0.34
CA GLY A 14 28.12 7.18 -1.53
C GLY A 14 27.96 8.14 -2.70
N LEU A 15 28.47 9.38 -2.56
CA LEU A 15 28.82 10.20 -3.73
C LEU A 15 29.97 9.53 -4.47
N GLN A 16 29.77 9.19 -5.75
CA GLN A 16 30.88 9.19 -6.71
C GLN A 16 30.37 9.64 -8.07
N GLY A 17 30.78 10.82 -8.45
CA GLY A 17 30.62 11.32 -9.79
C GLY A 17 31.61 10.67 -10.75
N HIS A 18 31.19 10.45 -11.99
CA HIS A 18 32.09 10.30 -13.12
C HIS A 18 31.42 10.71 -14.42
N GLY A 19 32.03 11.69 -15.06
CA GLY A 19 32.39 11.64 -16.46
C GLY A 19 31.29 11.93 -17.47
N SER A 20 31.18 13.20 -17.83
CA SER A 20 30.56 13.65 -19.08
C SER A 20 31.29 13.07 -20.28
N SER A 21 30.56 12.32 -21.11
CA SER A 21 30.95 12.08 -22.49
C SER A 21 29.85 12.61 -23.39
N LEU A 22 30.16 13.63 -24.19
CA LEU A 22 29.29 14.23 -25.18
C LEU A 22 29.15 13.26 -26.37
N PRO A 23 27.93 13.01 -26.89
CA PRO A 23 27.75 12.31 -28.14
C PRO A 23 27.98 13.24 -29.33
N PRO A 24 28.42 12.70 -30.51
CA PRO A 24 28.74 13.48 -31.71
C PRO A 24 27.47 14.04 -32.39
N PRO A 25 27.60 15.07 -33.23
CA PRO A 25 26.48 15.76 -33.88
C PRO A 25 25.84 14.89 -34.97
N VAL A 26 24.51 14.82 -34.95
CA VAL A 26 23.70 14.22 -36.02
C VAL A 26 23.37 15.25 -37.09
N PRO A 27 23.40 14.87 -38.38
CA PRO A 27 23.12 15.79 -39.48
C PRO A 27 21.62 16.11 -39.62
N SER A 28 21.34 17.39 -39.81
CA SER A 28 20.01 17.90 -40.16
C SER A 28 19.61 17.48 -41.56
N HIS A 29 18.50 16.80 -41.72
CA HIS A 29 17.75 16.84 -43.00
C HIS A 29 16.26 16.49 -42.77
N ALA A 30 15.43 17.32 -43.47
CA ALA A 30 14.09 17.14 -43.93
C ALA A 30 12.94 17.37 -42.95
N THR A 31 12.28 18.49 -43.18
CA THR A 31 10.92 18.82 -42.79
C THR A 31 9.92 17.88 -43.44
N PRO A 32 9.08 17.14 -42.71
CA PRO A 32 7.85 16.59 -43.25
C PRO A 32 6.65 17.44 -42.89
N THR A 33 5.88 17.74 -43.90
CA THR A 33 4.57 18.38 -43.93
C THR A 33 3.63 17.82 -42.85
N ARG A 34 3.12 18.74 -42.04
CA ARG A 34 2.15 18.48 -40.96
C ARG A 34 0.79 18.05 -41.53
N ALA A 35 0.45 16.78 -41.37
CA ALA A 35 -0.93 16.32 -41.46
C ALA A 35 -1.66 16.65 -40.15
N PRO A 36 -2.96 17.04 -40.16
CA PRO A 36 -3.70 17.31 -38.93
C PRO A 36 -3.92 15.99 -38.18
N ALA A 37 -3.40 15.94 -36.97
CA ALA A 37 -3.67 14.83 -36.07
C ALA A 37 -5.15 14.84 -35.63
N PRO A 38 -5.81 13.69 -35.54
CA PRO A 38 -7.13 13.59 -34.91
C PRO A 38 -7.00 13.97 -33.43
N SER A 39 -7.80 14.93 -33.01
CA SER A 39 -7.96 15.29 -31.60
C SER A 39 -8.64 14.13 -30.88
N SER A 40 -7.86 13.19 -30.39
CA SER A 40 -8.33 12.24 -29.40
C SER A 40 -8.37 12.95 -28.04
N THR A 41 -9.54 13.43 -27.66
CA THR A 41 -9.86 13.83 -26.29
C THR A 41 -9.88 12.55 -25.44
N GLY A 42 -8.70 11.96 -25.22
CA GLY A 42 -8.49 10.94 -24.21
C GLY A 42 -8.43 11.67 -22.87
N VAL A 43 -9.50 11.61 -22.09
CA VAL A 43 -9.40 11.83 -20.65
C VAL A 43 -8.39 10.80 -20.12
N ALA A 44 -7.14 11.24 -19.94
CA ALA A 44 -6.16 10.48 -19.19
C ALA A 44 -6.74 10.34 -17.77
N SER A 45 -7.26 9.16 -17.48
CA SER A 45 -7.69 8.79 -16.13
C SER A 45 -6.43 8.80 -15.29
N THR A 46 -6.23 9.87 -14.51
CA THR A 46 -5.10 9.98 -13.59
C THR A 46 -5.38 8.96 -12.49
N LEU A 47 -4.71 7.79 -12.56
CA LEU A 47 -4.93 6.71 -11.59
C LEU A 47 -4.50 7.14 -10.18
N ALA A 48 -3.54 8.05 -10.04
CA ALA A 48 -3.05 8.48 -8.74
C ALA A 48 -3.94 9.52 -8.06
N VAL A 49 -4.03 9.47 -6.73
CA VAL A 49 -4.69 10.49 -5.91
C VAL A 49 -3.88 11.78 -5.97
N SER A 50 -4.51 12.88 -6.36
CA SER A 50 -3.85 14.17 -6.63
C SER A 50 -3.22 14.82 -5.39
N SER A 51 -3.77 14.57 -4.19
CA SER A 51 -3.30 15.15 -2.94
C SER A 51 -3.26 14.11 -1.83
N PRO A 52 -2.24 14.16 -0.94
CA PRO A 52 -2.17 13.27 0.21
C PRO A 52 -3.42 13.38 1.08
N SER A 53 -4.02 12.26 1.46
CA SER A 53 -5.18 12.21 2.33
C SER A 53 -5.16 10.92 3.15
N ALA A 54 -5.26 11.04 4.46
CA ALA A 54 -5.18 9.89 5.35
C ALA A 54 -6.30 8.86 5.07
N PRO A 55 -6.01 7.55 5.14
CA PRO A 55 -7.05 6.53 5.03
C PRO A 55 -7.96 6.56 6.26
N THR A 56 -9.26 6.35 6.04
CA THR A 56 -10.27 6.29 7.10
C THR A 56 -10.90 4.90 7.23
N SER A 57 -10.99 4.13 6.14
CA SER A 57 -11.48 2.76 6.16
C SER A 57 -10.82 1.89 5.10
N LEU A 58 -10.75 0.59 5.37
CA LEU A 58 -10.31 -0.47 4.46
C LEU A 58 -11.44 -1.47 4.28
N ALA A 59 -11.77 -1.80 3.04
CA ALA A 59 -12.67 -2.89 2.68
C ALA A 59 -11.92 -3.94 1.85
N ILE A 60 -12.16 -5.22 2.17
CA ILE A 60 -11.65 -6.40 1.45
C ILE A 60 -12.84 -7.33 1.21
N PRO A 61 -13.59 -7.14 0.10
CA PRO A 61 -14.82 -7.91 -0.14
C PRO A 61 -14.63 -9.43 -0.10
N ALA A 62 -13.51 -9.93 -0.64
CA ALA A 62 -13.20 -11.36 -0.66
C ALA A 62 -13.06 -12.00 0.75
N LEU A 63 -12.83 -11.19 1.79
CA LEU A 63 -12.69 -11.64 3.18
C LEU A 63 -13.83 -11.18 4.09
N ASP A 64 -14.83 -10.46 3.55
CA ASP A 64 -15.92 -9.81 4.32
C ASP A 64 -15.35 -8.86 5.41
N VAL A 65 -14.25 -8.15 5.09
CA VAL A 65 -13.60 -7.18 5.97
C VAL A 65 -14.03 -5.78 5.56
N SER A 66 -14.54 -5.01 6.54
CA SER A 66 -14.80 -3.57 6.39
C SER A 66 -14.57 -2.91 7.75
N VAL A 67 -13.44 -2.20 7.88
CA VAL A 67 -12.95 -1.70 9.17
C VAL A 67 -12.36 -0.29 9.07
N PRO A 68 -12.44 0.53 10.13
CA PRO A 68 -11.73 1.78 10.20
C PRO A 68 -10.22 1.58 10.22
N VAL A 69 -9.47 2.53 9.63
CA VAL A 69 -8.01 2.54 9.60
C VAL A 69 -7.50 3.56 10.60
N GLY A 70 -6.70 3.11 11.57
CA GLY A 70 -5.96 3.97 12.49
C GLY A 70 -4.62 4.43 11.91
N SER A 71 -3.88 5.21 12.67
CA SER A 71 -2.52 5.65 12.33
C SER A 71 -1.50 4.89 13.17
N LEU A 72 -0.40 4.44 12.55
CA LEU A 72 0.71 3.75 13.19
C LEU A 72 2.01 4.48 12.87
N GLY A 73 2.85 4.66 13.89
CA GLY A 73 4.18 5.24 13.77
C GLY A 73 5.28 4.20 14.01
N LEU A 74 6.33 4.66 14.70
CA LEU A 74 7.43 3.81 15.15
C LEU A 74 7.47 3.76 16.69
N ASN A 75 7.78 2.59 17.19
CA ASN A 75 8.16 2.39 18.60
C ASN A 75 9.54 3.02 18.87
N SER A 76 9.89 3.18 20.15
CA SER A 76 11.18 3.75 20.58
C SER A 76 12.39 2.92 20.13
N ASP A 77 12.21 1.64 19.82
CA ASP A 77 13.23 0.73 19.28
C ASP A 77 13.34 0.76 17.75
N GLY A 78 12.55 1.63 17.06
CA GLY A 78 12.52 1.77 15.62
C GLY A 78 11.67 0.73 14.90
N THR A 79 10.97 -0.15 15.60
CA THR A 79 10.01 -1.08 14.98
C THR A 79 8.70 -0.36 14.68
N VAL A 80 7.97 -0.84 13.68
CA VAL A 80 6.65 -0.29 13.33
C VAL A 80 5.64 -0.66 14.44
N GLU A 81 4.85 0.32 14.87
CA GLU A 81 3.73 0.10 15.79
C GLU A 81 2.73 -0.89 15.19
N VAL A 82 1.97 -1.55 16.06
CA VAL A 82 0.89 -2.46 15.68
C VAL A 82 -0.44 -1.98 16.27
N PRO A 83 -1.58 -2.30 15.63
CA PRO A 83 -2.89 -1.96 16.19
C PRO A 83 -3.05 -2.48 17.62
N SER A 84 -3.70 -1.71 18.48
CA SER A 84 -3.88 -2.04 19.90
C SER A 84 -4.85 -3.19 20.15
N THR A 85 -5.75 -3.47 19.20
CA THR A 85 -6.73 -4.57 19.27
C THR A 85 -6.68 -5.45 18.04
N PRO A 86 -7.04 -6.75 18.17
CA PRO A 86 -6.97 -7.69 17.05
C PRO A 86 -7.90 -7.37 15.87
N GLN A 87 -8.95 -6.61 16.09
CA GLN A 87 -9.94 -6.25 15.07
C GLN A 87 -9.64 -4.91 14.37
N GLN A 88 -8.58 -4.23 14.77
CA GLN A 88 -8.16 -2.96 14.17
C GLN A 88 -7.08 -3.17 13.12
N VAL A 89 -7.06 -2.25 12.16
CA VAL A 89 -5.92 -2.06 11.24
C VAL A 89 -5.36 -0.66 11.40
N GLY A 90 -4.10 -0.48 11.02
CA GLY A 90 -3.48 0.84 11.03
C GLY A 90 -2.55 1.04 9.85
N TRP A 91 -2.60 2.24 9.32
CA TRP A 91 -1.72 2.72 8.26
C TRP A 91 -0.42 3.27 8.85
N PHE A 92 0.71 2.86 8.31
CA PHE A 92 2.03 3.40 8.64
C PHE A 92 2.17 4.82 8.07
N HIS A 93 1.92 5.83 8.90
CA HIS A 93 1.76 7.22 8.49
C HIS A 93 3.06 7.92 8.06
N LEU A 94 4.23 7.29 8.29
CA LEU A 94 5.52 7.79 7.81
C LEU A 94 5.80 7.40 6.35
N GLY A 95 4.95 6.56 5.77
CA GLY A 95 4.94 6.22 4.35
C GLY A 95 3.91 7.04 3.56
N PRO A 96 3.81 6.80 2.23
CA PRO A 96 2.82 7.47 1.39
C PRO A 96 1.38 7.12 1.81
N THR A 97 0.45 8.03 1.54
CA THR A 97 -0.99 7.73 1.69
C THR A 97 -1.44 6.81 0.56
N PRO A 98 -2.45 5.93 0.78
CA PRO A 98 -2.97 5.06 -0.27
C PRO A 98 -3.39 5.84 -1.51
N GLY A 99 -2.94 5.37 -2.69
CA GLY A 99 -3.15 6.03 -3.97
C GLY A 99 -2.09 7.04 -4.39
N GLN A 100 -1.16 7.41 -3.51
CA GLN A 100 0.03 8.18 -3.85
C GLN A 100 1.12 7.27 -4.41
N VAL A 101 2.06 7.82 -5.18
CA VAL A 101 3.23 7.09 -5.66
C VAL A 101 4.06 6.61 -4.46
N GLY A 102 4.38 5.33 -4.46
CA GLY A 102 5.08 4.61 -3.40
C GLY A 102 4.22 3.52 -2.78
N SER A 103 4.75 2.84 -1.77
CA SER A 103 4.08 1.74 -1.07
C SER A 103 3.41 2.25 0.20
N ALA A 104 2.09 2.42 0.18
CA ALA A 104 1.32 2.57 1.40
C ALA A 104 1.25 1.22 2.14
N VAL A 105 1.41 1.23 3.47
CA VAL A 105 1.40 -0.03 4.25
C VAL A 105 0.33 0.03 5.32
N ILE A 106 -0.54 -1.00 5.37
CA ILE A 106 -1.54 -1.18 6.41
C ILE A 106 -1.25 -2.50 7.14
N LEU A 107 -1.19 -2.43 8.46
CA LEU A 107 -0.91 -3.57 9.34
C LEU A 107 -2.16 -3.96 10.12
N GLY A 108 -2.29 -5.26 10.40
CA GLY A 108 -3.35 -5.82 11.23
C GLY A 108 -2.94 -7.15 11.83
N HIS A 109 -3.64 -7.59 12.87
CA HIS A 109 -3.34 -8.86 13.54
C HIS A 109 -3.90 -10.06 12.79
N VAL A 110 -3.13 -11.17 12.77
CA VAL A 110 -3.61 -12.46 12.29
C VAL A 110 -4.58 -13.09 13.29
N ASP A 111 -4.26 -13.04 14.59
CA ASP A 111 -5.07 -13.58 15.67
C ASP A 111 -4.69 -12.99 17.03
N SER A 112 -5.34 -13.49 18.07
CA SER A 112 -5.02 -13.27 19.48
C SER A 112 -5.44 -14.50 20.31
N TYR A 113 -5.15 -14.47 21.62
CA TYR A 113 -5.65 -15.48 22.54
C TYR A 113 -7.19 -15.54 22.62
N LYS A 114 -7.91 -14.54 22.10
CA LYS A 114 -9.38 -14.47 22.04
C LYS A 114 -9.95 -15.00 20.73
N GLY A 115 -9.09 -15.33 19.75
CA GLY A 115 -9.52 -15.84 18.44
C GLY A 115 -8.95 -15.06 17.26
N PRO A 116 -9.53 -15.23 16.07
CA PRO A 116 -9.06 -14.62 14.84
C PRO A 116 -8.98 -13.10 14.92
N GLY A 117 -7.92 -12.52 14.36
CA GLY A 117 -7.78 -11.09 14.13
C GLY A 117 -8.36 -10.69 12.77
N VAL A 118 -8.33 -9.38 12.50
CA VAL A 118 -8.87 -8.79 11.27
C VAL A 118 -8.23 -9.36 10.00
N PHE A 119 -6.94 -9.74 10.07
CA PHE A 119 -6.17 -10.29 8.95
C PHE A 119 -5.94 -11.81 9.04
N PHE A 120 -6.81 -12.52 9.77
CA PHE A 120 -6.70 -13.99 9.93
C PHE A 120 -6.68 -14.73 8.58
N LEU A 121 -7.53 -14.31 7.65
CA LEU A 121 -7.66 -14.91 6.32
C LEU A 121 -6.82 -14.19 5.24
N LEU A 122 -5.97 -13.21 5.60
CA LEU A 122 -5.23 -12.41 4.62
C LEU A 122 -4.43 -13.25 3.62
N ARG A 123 -3.87 -14.38 4.07
CA ARG A 123 -3.10 -15.34 3.26
C ARG A 123 -3.90 -16.03 2.15
N THR A 124 -5.23 -15.99 2.21
CA THR A 124 -6.11 -16.66 1.23
C THR A 124 -6.47 -15.77 0.05
N LEU A 125 -6.11 -14.50 0.09
CA LEU A 125 -6.29 -13.61 -1.05
C LEU A 125 -5.48 -14.11 -2.26
N VAL A 126 -6.03 -13.87 -3.44
CA VAL A 126 -5.43 -14.27 -4.70
C VAL A 126 -5.26 -13.06 -5.64
N PRO A 127 -4.36 -13.12 -6.63
CA PRO A 127 -4.26 -12.07 -7.65
C PRO A 127 -5.62 -11.80 -8.30
N GLY A 128 -5.96 -10.50 -8.39
CA GLY A 128 -7.26 -10.05 -8.91
C GLY A 128 -8.28 -9.68 -7.82
N ASP A 129 -8.11 -10.10 -6.57
CA ASP A 129 -8.95 -9.64 -5.46
C ASP A 129 -8.83 -8.12 -5.28
N HIS A 130 -9.93 -7.49 -4.85
CA HIS A 130 -10.01 -6.04 -4.70
C HIS A 130 -9.82 -5.60 -3.25
N LEU A 131 -9.13 -4.47 -3.10
CA LEU A 131 -8.97 -3.76 -1.83
C LEU A 131 -9.40 -2.31 -2.06
N ASP A 132 -10.33 -1.81 -1.25
CA ASP A 132 -10.82 -0.45 -1.33
C ASP A 132 -10.42 0.33 -0.09
N VAL A 133 -9.73 1.46 -0.28
CA VAL A 133 -9.34 2.36 0.81
C VAL A 133 -10.06 3.68 0.66
N THR A 134 -10.96 3.99 1.59
CA THR A 134 -11.59 5.30 1.67
C THR A 134 -10.65 6.27 2.36
N LEU A 135 -10.47 7.44 1.76
CA LEU A 135 -9.62 8.51 2.27
C LEU A 135 -10.47 9.60 2.96
N ALA A 136 -9.87 10.37 3.83
CA ALA A 136 -10.51 11.50 4.51
C ALA A 136 -11.05 12.58 3.53
N SER A 137 -10.48 12.64 2.32
CA SER A 137 -10.98 13.47 1.22
C SER A 137 -12.31 12.99 0.62
N GLY A 138 -12.80 11.81 1.01
CA GLY A 138 -13.95 11.17 0.41
C GLY A 138 -13.64 10.40 -0.88
N VAL A 139 -12.38 10.32 -1.30
CA VAL A 139 -11.95 9.49 -2.44
C VAL A 139 -11.81 8.04 -1.97
N VAL A 140 -12.21 7.10 -2.80
CA VAL A 140 -11.91 5.68 -2.63
C VAL A 140 -10.78 5.31 -3.60
N ALA A 141 -9.64 4.91 -3.06
CA ALA A 141 -8.52 4.34 -3.82
C ALA A 141 -8.73 2.82 -3.93
N GLN A 142 -8.81 2.33 -5.16
CA GLN A 142 -9.10 0.92 -5.48
C GLN A 142 -7.83 0.23 -5.93
N PHE A 143 -7.53 -0.90 -5.30
CA PHE A 143 -6.35 -1.70 -5.59
C PHE A 143 -6.74 -3.12 -6.00
N SER A 144 -5.91 -3.75 -6.81
CA SER A 144 -6.01 -5.16 -7.14
C SER A 144 -4.80 -5.89 -6.57
N VAL A 145 -5.02 -7.01 -5.90
CA VAL A 145 -3.97 -7.89 -5.40
C VAL A 145 -3.15 -8.40 -6.58
N THR A 146 -1.83 -8.31 -6.46
CA THR A 146 -0.87 -8.79 -7.46
C THR A 146 -0.19 -10.08 -7.01
N SER A 147 0.08 -10.21 -5.70
CA SER A 147 0.65 -11.42 -5.12
C SER A 147 0.49 -11.47 -3.60
N VAL A 148 0.62 -12.67 -3.05
CA VAL A 148 0.67 -12.91 -1.61
C VAL A 148 1.92 -13.72 -1.31
N ALA A 149 2.71 -13.28 -0.33
CA ALA A 149 3.96 -13.93 0.03
C ALA A 149 4.12 -14.04 1.55
N THR A 150 4.84 -15.07 1.98
CA THR A 150 5.19 -15.28 3.39
C THR A 150 6.69 -15.21 3.56
N TYR A 151 7.16 -14.36 4.47
CA TYR A 151 8.57 -14.14 4.75
C TYR A 151 8.88 -14.46 6.20
N VAL A 152 9.95 -15.21 6.46
CA VAL A 152 10.46 -15.31 7.83
C VAL A 152 10.91 -13.94 8.33
N LYS A 153 10.64 -13.62 9.61
CA LYS A 153 10.89 -12.28 10.17
C LYS A 153 12.34 -11.83 10.01
N GLY A 154 13.30 -12.75 10.17
CA GLY A 154 14.74 -12.47 10.01
C GLY A 154 15.18 -12.15 8.57
N ALA A 155 14.34 -12.43 7.57
CA ALA A 155 14.58 -12.14 6.14
C ALA A 155 13.43 -11.32 5.53
N PHE A 156 12.79 -10.48 6.34
CA PHE A 156 11.70 -9.64 5.88
C PHE A 156 12.19 -8.59 4.87
N PRO A 157 11.62 -8.52 3.66
CA PRO A 157 12.10 -7.64 2.60
C PRO A 157 11.58 -6.20 2.80
N ALA A 158 12.08 -5.51 3.83
CA ALA A 158 11.58 -4.18 4.22
C ALA A 158 11.59 -3.17 3.07
N GLN A 159 12.66 -3.17 2.25
CA GLN A 159 12.75 -2.26 1.11
C GLN A 159 11.67 -2.55 0.05
N GLN A 160 11.32 -3.81 -0.16
CA GLN A 160 10.24 -4.19 -1.09
C GLN A 160 8.87 -3.83 -0.55
N VAL A 161 8.66 -3.90 0.76
CA VAL A 161 7.36 -3.64 1.39
C VAL A 161 7.12 -2.15 1.60
N TYR A 162 8.11 -1.40 2.09
CA TYR A 162 7.98 0.02 2.47
C TYR A 162 8.59 0.99 1.46
N GLY A 163 9.43 0.50 0.54
CA GLY A 163 10.11 1.35 -0.44
C GLY A 163 9.18 1.82 -1.57
N SER A 164 9.60 2.87 -2.29
CA SER A 164 8.90 3.33 -3.48
C SER A 164 9.46 2.64 -4.72
N HIS A 165 8.57 2.11 -5.55
CA HIS A 165 8.90 1.43 -6.81
C HIS A 165 8.40 2.20 -8.04
N GLY A 166 7.99 3.47 -7.86
CA GLY A 166 7.52 4.34 -8.94
C GLY A 166 6.03 4.13 -9.31
N ALA A 167 5.36 3.17 -8.68
CA ALA A 167 3.92 2.94 -8.81
C ALA A 167 3.18 3.36 -7.52
N SER A 168 1.86 3.39 -7.58
CA SER A 168 1.01 3.58 -6.41
C SER A 168 0.57 2.20 -5.92
N ASP A 169 1.21 1.72 -4.87
CA ASP A 169 1.00 0.38 -4.34
C ASP A 169 0.42 0.43 -2.92
N LEU A 170 -0.32 -0.62 -2.55
CA LEU A 170 -0.79 -0.88 -1.20
C LEU A 170 -0.33 -2.25 -0.76
N GLN A 171 0.33 -2.30 0.41
CA GLN A 171 0.77 -3.53 1.04
C GLN A 171 -0.05 -3.77 2.32
N LEU A 172 -0.62 -4.98 2.46
CA LEU A 172 -1.23 -5.39 3.71
C LEU A 172 -0.29 -6.39 4.41
N VAL A 173 -0.03 -6.17 5.70
CA VAL A 173 0.95 -6.96 6.46
C VAL A 173 0.34 -7.51 7.73
N THR A 174 0.56 -8.80 7.97
CA THR A 174 0.19 -9.49 9.22
C THR A 174 1.24 -10.51 9.63
N CYS A 175 1.17 -11.01 10.85
CA CYS A 175 1.95 -12.17 11.28
C CYS A 175 1.45 -13.45 10.60
N GLY A 176 2.31 -14.45 10.47
CA GLY A 176 1.92 -15.74 9.88
C GLY A 176 3.01 -16.81 10.00
N GLY A 177 2.78 -17.94 9.34
CA GLY A 177 3.66 -19.10 9.43
C GLY A 177 3.48 -19.87 10.74
N VAL A 178 4.56 -20.45 11.25
CA VAL A 178 4.57 -21.25 12.48
C VAL A 178 4.54 -20.33 13.70
N PHE A 179 3.66 -20.63 14.65
CA PHE A 179 3.65 -19.96 15.96
C PHE A 179 4.68 -20.63 16.89
N ASP A 180 5.59 -19.83 17.39
CA ASP A 180 6.57 -20.27 18.39
C ASP A 180 6.01 -20.02 19.79
N HIS A 181 5.69 -21.11 20.49
CA HIS A 181 5.16 -21.08 21.85
C HIS A 181 6.19 -20.60 22.90
N GLN A 182 7.49 -20.68 22.59
CA GLN A 182 8.53 -20.22 23.52
C GLN A 182 8.63 -18.71 23.55
N THR A 183 8.56 -18.08 22.36
CA THR A 183 8.62 -16.62 22.23
C THR A 183 7.23 -15.97 22.22
N GLY A 184 6.16 -16.75 22.13
CA GLY A 184 4.79 -16.25 22.01
C GLY A 184 4.55 -15.47 20.73
N SER A 185 5.24 -15.81 19.64
CA SER A 185 5.20 -15.05 18.37
C SER A 185 5.21 -15.95 17.16
N TYR A 186 4.61 -15.45 16.06
CA TYR A 186 4.77 -16.07 14.74
C TYR A 186 6.18 -15.84 14.19
N LEU A 187 6.74 -16.85 13.52
CA LEU A 187 8.09 -16.79 12.94
C LEU A 187 8.15 -16.05 11.62
N SER A 188 7.00 -15.77 11.00
CA SER A 188 6.92 -15.15 9.69
C SER A 188 5.91 -14.00 9.68
N ASN A 189 5.93 -13.22 8.59
CA ASN A 189 4.89 -12.27 8.21
C ASN A 189 4.31 -12.67 6.85
N VAL A 190 3.01 -12.45 6.69
CA VAL A 190 2.32 -12.50 5.40
C VAL A 190 2.21 -11.09 4.86
N VAL A 191 2.56 -10.92 3.59
CA VAL A 191 2.45 -9.66 2.85
C VAL A 191 1.57 -9.89 1.64
N VAL A 192 0.53 -9.07 1.50
CA VAL A 192 -0.27 -8.96 0.29
C VAL A 192 0.21 -7.73 -0.46
N TYR A 193 0.64 -7.93 -1.69
CA TYR A 193 1.04 -6.87 -2.62
C TYR A 193 -0.13 -6.52 -3.52
N SER A 194 -0.38 -5.23 -3.71
CA SER A 194 -1.45 -4.78 -4.60
C SER A 194 -1.09 -3.46 -5.26
N SER A 195 -1.61 -3.22 -6.45
CA SER A 195 -1.37 -2.00 -7.23
C SER A 195 -2.68 -1.26 -7.47
N LEU A 196 -2.60 0.07 -7.51
CA LEU A 196 -3.74 0.94 -7.77
C LEU A 196 -4.33 0.68 -9.16
N ILE A 197 -5.63 0.45 -9.22
CA ILE A 197 -6.37 0.23 -10.47
C ILE A 197 -7.33 1.38 -10.79
N GLY A 198 -7.64 2.24 -9.82
CA GLY A 198 -8.50 3.39 -10.02
C GLY A 198 -8.80 4.17 -8.74
N THR A 199 -9.45 5.31 -8.93
CA THR A 199 -9.99 6.11 -7.84
C THR A 199 -11.41 6.53 -8.18
N THR A 200 -12.31 6.50 -7.20
CA THR A 200 -13.68 7.00 -7.34
C THR A 200 -13.97 8.01 -6.23
N PRO A 201 -14.72 9.10 -6.50
CA PRO A 201 -15.26 9.90 -5.42
C PRO A 201 -16.11 9.01 -4.51
N ALA A 202 -16.03 9.17 -3.18
CA ALA A 202 -17.02 8.55 -2.32
C ALA A 202 -18.38 9.07 -2.78
N SER A 203 -19.25 8.15 -3.22
CA SER A 203 -20.63 8.50 -3.59
C SER A 203 -21.23 9.22 -2.38
N ALA A 204 -21.68 10.46 -2.56
CA ALA A 204 -22.47 11.15 -1.55
C ALA A 204 -23.61 10.19 -1.19
N ALA A 205 -23.54 9.62 0.01
CA ALA A 205 -24.59 8.74 0.50
C ALA A 205 -25.91 9.47 0.24
N SER A 206 -26.78 8.83 -0.54
CA SER A 206 -28.07 9.35 -0.97
C SER A 206 -28.72 10.15 0.15
N GLN A 207 -28.74 11.47 0.03
CA GLN A 207 -29.64 12.29 0.81
C GLN A 207 -31.03 11.90 0.33
N VAL A 208 -31.64 10.97 1.04
CA VAL A 208 -33.07 10.73 0.92
C VAL A 208 -33.73 12.04 1.33
N PRO A 209 -34.41 12.76 0.42
CA PRO A 209 -35.13 13.93 0.83
C PRO A 209 -36.24 13.45 1.75
N LEU A 210 -36.21 13.91 2.99
CA LEU A 210 -37.36 13.80 3.90
C LEU A 210 -38.45 14.68 3.29
N HIS A 211 -39.37 14.09 2.56
CA HIS A 211 -40.59 14.73 2.20
C HIS A 211 -41.43 14.86 3.47
N ALA A 212 -41.63 16.12 3.89
CA ALA A 212 -42.61 16.54 4.90
C ALA A 212 -44.04 16.26 4.40
#